data_efad2a419af5a77ba9d35a60e0ed57a1
#
_entry.id   efad2a419af5a77ba9d35a60e0ed57a1
#
_cell.length_a   1.000
_cell.length_b   1.000
_cell.length_c   1.000
_cell.angle_alpha   90.00
_cell.angle_beta   90.00
_cell.angle_gamma   90.00
#
_symmetry.space_group_name_H-M   'P 1'
#
loop_
_entity.id
_entity.type
_entity.pdbx_description
1 polymer ?
#
loop_
_entity_poly.entity_id
_entity_poly.type
_entity_poly.pdbx_seq_one_letter_code
_entity_poly.pdbx_strand_id
1 'polypeptide(L)'
;MSAKADMKAGQTTRKSPRSRPSAATKTLSHNLNGQRLGRKGRDTRDRILAATNELLAGPADVELSLSAVARQASLGMTSLYNYFNDLTELLLAVLEPVMATAEEEYVGLLRTRWDDASLGEHSLALVTAYHGFWVKNSRLLHLRNRMADAQNERMMLHRINAALPVMRLMVEQMDGDLSKPQSPVFSMATALMTGLERIVTVTTDTTLQNALHAPNPLGRTHLLRAEARLLELGIRDYRMLAASGD
;
A
#
# COMPACT_ATOMS: atom_id res chain seq x y z
N MET A 1 -79.29 -12.08 9.21
CA MET A 1 -78.90 -12.91 8.06
C MET A 1 -77.47 -12.57 7.65
N SER A 2 -76.65 -13.55 7.80
CA SER A 2 -75.17 -13.54 7.64
C SER A 2 -74.72 -13.28 6.23
N ALA A 3 -73.61 -12.59 6.06
CA ALA A 3 -72.67 -12.79 4.96
C ALA A 3 -71.22 -12.58 5.45
N LYS A 4 -70.50 -13.69 5.56
CA LYS A 4 -69.06 -13.77 5.72
C LYS A 4 -68.38 -13.28 4.45
N ALA A 5 -67.39 -12.42 4.59
CA ALA A 5 -66.37 -12.15 3.55
C ALA A 5 -65.03 -12.61 4.04
N ASP A 6 -64.50 -13.63 3.33
CA ASP A 6 -63.13 -14.17 3.51
C ASP A 6 -62.10 -13.16 3.02
N MET A 7 -61.17 -12.79 3.92
CA MET A 7 -59.99 -12.00 3.59
C MET A 7 -58.77 -12.92 3.49
N LYS A 8 -58.36 -13.21 2.24
CA LYS A 8 -57.07 -13.88 1.94
C LYS A 8 -55.89 -12.93 2.23
N ALA A 9 -55.11 -13.31 3.21
CA ALA A 9 -53.81 -12.68 3.49
C ALA A 9 -52.78 -13.08 2.42
N GLY A 10 -52.38 -12.12 1.60
CA GLY A 10 -51.25 -12.26 0.68
C GLY A 10 -49.92 -12.07 1.42
N GLN A 11 -49.17 -13.13 1.60
CA GLN A 11 -47.78 -13.06 2.08
C GLN A 11 -46.92 -12.54 0.96
N THR A 12 -46.51 -11.27 1.03
CA THR A 12 -45.42 -10.72 0.21
C THR A 12 -44.09 -11.07 0.86
N THR A 13 -43.41 -12.05 0.29
CA THR A 13 -42.02 -12.39 0.65
C THR A 13 -41.10 -11.25 0.22
N ARG A 14 -40.65 -10.49 1.21
CA ARG A 14 -39.64 -9.44 1.06
C ARG A 14 -38.29 -10.11 0.71
N LYS A 15 -37.89 -10.05 -0.56
CA LYS A 15 -36.53 -10.40 -1.02
C LYS A 15 -35.53 -9.47 -0.34
N SER A 16 -34.65 -10.04 0.49
CA SER A 16 -33.47 -9.36 1.04
C SER A 16 -32.61 -8.77 -0.09
N PRO A 17 -32.07 -7.56 0.06
CA PRO A 17 -31.13 -7.01 -0.91
C PRO A 17 -29.86 -7.85 -0.92
N ARG A 18 -29.52 -8.40 -2.09
CA ARG A 18 -28.23 -9.05 -2.34
C ARG A 18 -27.12 -8.06 -2.00
N SER A 19 -26.27 -8.42 -1.05
CA SER A 19 -25.00 -7.75 -0.77
C SER A 19 -24.22 -7.57 -2.06
N ARG A 20 -23.90 -6.32 -2.40
CA ARG A 20 -22.93 -6.00 -3.47
C ARG A 20 -21.61 -6.66 -3.11
N PRO A 21 -20.98 -7.38 -4.02
CA PRO A 21 -19.62 -7.85 -3.78
C PRO A 21 -18.72 -6.64 -3.61
N SER A 22 -17.90 -6.67 -2.54
CA SER A 22 -16.73 -5.85 -2.28
C SER A 22 -15.97 -5.60 -3.57
N ALA A 23 -15.34 -4.42 -3.69
CA ALA A 23 -14.52 -4.00 -4.82
C ALA A 23 -13.33 -4.95 -5.00
N ALA A 24 -13.62 -6.16 -5.47
CA ALA A 24 -12.63 -7.10 -5.95
C ALA A 24 -11.96 -6.47 -7.16
N THR A 25 -10.66 -6.30 -7.06
CA THR A 25 -9.64 -6.11 -8.08
C THR A 25 -10.23 -6.12 -9.48
N LYS A 26 -10.34 -4.97 -10.13
CA LYS A 26 -10.61 -4.90 -11.56
C LYS A 26 -9.40 -5.51 -12.26
N THR A 27 -9.38 -6.83 -12.40
CA THR A 27 -8.47 -7.51 -13.32
C THR A 27 -8.64 -6.82 -14.66
N LEU A 28 -7.56 -6.18 -15.15
CA LEU A 28 -7.53 -5.58 -16.48
C LEU A 28 -7.94 -6.67 -17.49
N SER A 29 -9.19 -6.61 -17.93
CA SER A 29 -9.80 -7.62 -18.80
C SER A 29 -9.49 -7.40 -20.28
N HIS A 30 -8.69 -6.35 -20.61
CA HIS A 30 -8.41 -5.94 -21.98
C HIS A 30 -6.89 -5.79 -22.18
N ASN A 31 -6.42 -6.06 -23.41
CA ASN A 31 -5.07 -5.72 -23.85
C ASN A 31 -4.99 -4.21 -24.18
N LEU A 32 -3.79 -3.71 -24.50
CA LEU A 32 -3.56 -2.32 -24.88
C LEU A 32 -4.34 -1.86 -26.12
N ASN A 33 -4.78 -2.80 -26.96
CA ASN A 33 -5.61 -2.55 -28.14
C ASN A 33 -7.12 -2.54 -27.81
N GLY A 34 -7.50 -2.53 -26.52
CA GLY A 34 -8.90 -2.53 -26.08
C GLY A 34 -9.63 -3.86 -26.30
N GLN A 35 -8.94 -4.93 -26.69
CA GLN A 35 -9.55 -6.24 -26.87
C GLN A 35 -9.62 -6.97 -25.52
N ARG A 36 -10.79 -7.53 -25.24
CA ARG A 36 -10.97 -8.35 -24.04
C ARG A 36 -10.02 -9.55 -24.05
N LEU A 37 -9.20 -9.68 -23.01
CA LEU A 37 -8.29 -10.81 -22.86
C LEU A 37 -9.10 -12.11 -22.71
N GLY A 38 -8.97 -12.98 -23.70
CA GLY A 38 -9.41 -14.37 -23.58
C GLY A 38 -8.53 -15.13 -22.57
N ARG A 39 -8.84 -16.41 -22.33
CA ARG A 39 -8.08 -17.27 -21.41
C ARG A 39 -6.56 -17.22 -21.69
N LYS A 40 -6.15 -17.47 -22.95
CA LYS A 40 -4.75 -17.44 -23.36
C LYS A 40 -4.06 -16.09 -23.11
N GLY A 41 -4.79 -14.99 -23.28
CA GLY A 41 -4.25 -13.65 -23.01
C GLY A 41 -4.02 -13.43 -21.52
N ARG A 42 -4.93 -13.86 -20.66
CA ARG A 42 -4.75 -13.81 -19.20
C ARG A 42 -3.57 -14.67 -18.76
N ASP A 43 -3.50 -15.91 -19.22
CA ASP A 43 -2.38 -16.83 -18.91
C ASP A 43 -1.02 -16.23 -19.31
N THR A 44 -0.97 -15.51 -20.45
CA THR A 44 0.27 -14.82 -20.89
C THR A 44 0.61 -13.64 -19.99
N ARG A 45 -0.39 -12.82 -19.61
CA ARG A 45 -0.18 -11.69 -18.69
C ARG A 45 0.30 -12.16 -17.32
N ASP A 46 -0.29 -13.20 -16.79
CA ASP A 46 0.07 -13.79 -15.51
C ASP A 46 1.50 -14.36 -15.55
N ARG A 47 1.90 -14.96 -16.68
CA ARG A 47 3.28 -15.41 -16.89
C ARG A 47 4.29 -14.25 -16.92
N ILE A 48 3.93 -13.09 -17.49
CA ILE A 48 4.78 -11.89 -17.46
C ILE A 48 4.94 -11.38 -16.02
N LEU A 49 3.84 -11.32 -15.25
CA LEU A 49 3.88 -10.90 -13.86
C LEU A 49 4.69 -11.87 -12.99
N ALA A 50 4.51 -13.18 -13.18
CA ALA A 50 5.29 -14.19 -12.48
C ALA A 50 6.79 -14.06 -12.77
N ALA A 51 7.17 -13.93 -14.06
CA ALA A 51 8.56 -13.70 -14.46
C ALA A 51 9.15 -12.42 -13.87
N THR A 52 8.34 -11.36 -13.74
CA THR A 52 8.77 -10.12 -13.10
C THR A 52 9.03 -10.33 -11.60
N ASN A 53 8.14 -11.05 -10.90
CA ASN A 53 8.31 -11.38 -9.49
C ASN A 53 9.54 -12.27 -9.25
N GLU A 54 9.80 -13.25 -10.13
CA GLU A 54 11.01 -14.07 -10.06
C GLU A 54 12.28 -13.24 -10.20
N LEU A 55 12.32 -12.30 -11.16
CA LEU A 55 13.45 -11.37 -11.30
C LEU A 55 13.61 -10.46 -10.09
N LEU A 56 12.52 -10.00 -9.49
CA LEU A 56 12.54 -9.20 -8.26
C LEU A 56 12.97 -10.01 -7.03
N ALA A 57 12.73 -11.30 -6.98
CA ALA A 57 13.19 -12.19 -5.93
C ALA A 57 14.67 -12.61 -6.12
N GLY A 58 15.22 -12.46 -7.32
CA GLY A 58 16.60 -12.81 -7.66
C GLY A 58 17.64 -11.82 -7.11
N PRO A 59 18.91 -11.94 -7.52
CA PRO A 59 20.01 -11.09 -7.08
C PRO A 59 19.75 -9.61 -7.39
N ALA A 60 20.15 -8.71 -6.47
CA ALA A 60 19.86 -7.28 -6.57
C ALA A 60 20.64 -6.56 -7.68
N ASP A 61 21.75 -7.12 -8.11
CA ASP A 61 22.62 -6.62 -9.18
C ASP A 61 22.04 -6.84 -10.59
N VAL A 62 21.03 -7.70 -10.74
CA VAL A 62 20.32 -7.89 -12.01
C VAL A 62 19.36 -6.74 -12.25
N GLU A 63 19.66 -5.92 -13.27
CA GLU A 63 18.78 -4.81 -13.65
C GLU A 63 17.44 -5.34 -14.19
N LEU A 64 16.34 -4.84 -13.62
CA LEU A 64 15.01 -5.15 -14.11
C LEU A 64 14.68 -4.29 -15.35
N SER A 65 14.45 -4.96 -16.48
CA SER A 65 14.05 -4.33 -17.74
C SER A 65 13.00 -5.15 -18.45
N LEU A 66 12.26 -4.53 -19.38
CA LEU A 66 11.27 -5.26 -20.19
C LEU A 66 11.91 -6.40 -20.98
N SER A 67 13.15 -6.22 -21.44
CA SER A 67 13.87 -7.27 -22.17
C SER A 67 14.26 -8.46 -21.28
N ALA A 68 14.65 -8.19 -20.02
CA ALA A 68 14.92 -9.24 -19.05
C ALA A 68 13.63 -10.01 -18.72
N VAL A 69 12.51 -9.31 -18.52
CA VAL A 69 11.20 -9.91 -18.27
C VAL A 69 10.71 -10.73 -19.46
N ALA A 70 10.83 -10.22 -20.69
CA ALA A 70 10.44 -10.96 -21.89
C ALA A 70 11.22 -12.28 -22.01
N ARG A 71 12.54 -12.23 -21.78
CA ARG A 71 13.39 -13.43 -21.80
C ARG A 71 13.00 -14.42 -20.70
N GLN A 72 12.78 -13.95 -19.47
CA GLN A 72 12.35 -14.79 -18.34
C GLN A 72 10.98 -15.42 -18.59
N ALA A 73 10.04 -14.67 -19.18
CA ALA A 73 8.73 -15.15 -19.55
C ALA A 73 8.70 -16.03 -20.83
N SER A 74 9.85 -16.25 -21.48
CA SER A 74 9.96 -16.91 -22.78
C SER A 74 9.04 -16.30 -23.84
N LEU A 75 9.07 -14.95 -23.95
CA LEU A 75 8.29 -14.16 -24.90
C LEU A 75 9.18 -13.29 -25.78
N GLY A 76 8.74 -13.03 -27.01
CA GLY A 76 9.31 -11.95 -27.82
C GLY A 76 8.84 -10.57 -27.31
N MET A 77 9.66 -9.53 -27.54
CA MET A 77 9.34 -8.15 -27.13
C MET A 77 8.01 -7.66 -27.69
N THR A 78 7.71 -7.96 -28.95
CA THR A 78 6.41 -7.60 -29.56
C THR A 78 5.23 -8.19 -28.80
N SER A 79 5.37 -9.43 -28.32
CA SER A 79 4.31 -10.08 -27.53
C SER A 79 4.16 -9.42 -26.16
N LEU A 80 5.26 -9.00 -25.52
CA LEU A 80 5.24 -8.31 -24.23
C LEU A 80 4.56 -6.93 -24.37
N TYR A 81 4.90 -6.17 -25.43
CA TYR A 81 4.27 -4.86 -25.70
C TYR A 81 2.77 -4.92 -25.96
N ASN A 82 2.18 -6.07 -26.25
CA ASN A 82 0.72 -6.20 -26.31
C ASN A 82 0.05 -6.12 -24.92
N TYR A 83 0.82 -6.26 -23.82
CA TYR A 83 0.32 -6.28 -22.44
C TYR A 83 0.79 -5.10 -21.60
N PHE A 84 2.00 -4.59 -21.84
CA PHE A 84 2.62 -3.50 -21.08
C PHE A 84 3.39 -2.59 -22.03
N ASN A 85 3.03 -1.29 -22.03
CA ASN A 85 3.68 -0.29 -22.87
C ASN A 85 5.11 0.02 -22.43
N ASP A 86 5.34 -0.03 -21.11
CA ASP A 86 6.62 0.31 -20.52
C ASP A 86 6.82 -0.40 -19.17
N LEU A 87 8.02 -0.24 -18.62
CA LEU A 87 8.39 -0.83 -17.34
C LEU A 87 7.55 -0.27 -16.18
N THR A 88 7.16 0.99 -16.25
CA THR A 88 6.32 1.63 -15.21
C THR A 88 4.97 0.95 -15.11
N GLU A 89 4.31 0.68 -16.24
CA GLU A 89 3.01 0.01 -16.27
C GLU A 89 3.11 -1.43 -15.71
N LEU A 90 4.16 -2.16 -16.10
CA LEU A 90 4.41 -3.48 -15.58
C LEU A 90 4.62 -3.46 -14.06
N LEU A 91 5.44 -2.55 -13.55
CA LEU A 91 5.71 -2.44 -12.11
C LEU A 91 4.48 -1.99 -11.31
N LEU A 92 3.64 -1.11 -11.84
CA LEU A 92 2.38 -0.74 -11.21
C LEU A 92 1.46 -1.97 -11.08
N ALA A 93 1.42 -2.83 -12.08
CA ALA A 93 0.64 -4.07 -12.02
C ALA A 93 1.20 -5.09 -11.00
N VAL A 94 2.51 -5.08 -10.75
CA VAL A 94 3.15 -5.90 -9.69
C VAL A 94 2.95 -5.28 -8.31
N LEU A 95 2.93 -3.95 -8.20
CA LEU A 95 2.68 -3.23 -6.95
C LEU A 95 1.25 -3.40 -6.44
N GLU A 96 0.26 -3.51 -7.34
CA GLU A 96 -1.15 -3.58 -6.96
C GLU A 96 -1.46 -4.69 -5.94
N PRO A 97 -1.11 -5.98 -6.17
CA PRO A 97 -1.36 -7.04 -5.19
C PRO A 97 -0.53 -6.86 -3.90
N VAL A 98 0.67 -6.32 -3.98
CA VAL A 98 1.50 -6.02 -2.79
C VAL A 98 0.83 -4.95 -1.94
N MET A 99 0.39 -3.85 -2.54
CA MET A 99 -0.28 -2.78 -1.79
C MET A 99 -1.65 -3.20 -1.26
N ALA A 100 -2.31 -4.18 -1.87
CA ALA A 100 -3.56 -4.74 -1.36
C ALA A 100 -3.39 -5.44 0.01
N THR A 101 -2.19 -5.96 0.33
CA THR A 101 -1.92 -6.58 1.64
C THR A 101 -1.63 -5.55 2.74
N ALA A 102 -1.42 -4.27 2.40
CA ALA A 102 -1.08 -3.22 3.35
C ALA A 102 -2.12 -3.05 4.47
N GLU A 103 -3.41 -3.21 4.15
CA GLU A 103 -4.49 -3.13 5.13
C GLU A 103 -4.34 -4.16 6.24
N GLU A 104 -4.06 -5.40 5.88
CA GLU A 104 -3.89 -6.50 6.84
C GLU A 104 -2.53 -6.42 7.55
N GLU A 105 -1.49 -5.96 6.86
CA GLU A 105 -0.13 -5.98 7.39
C GLU A 105 0.16 -4.81 8.36
N TYR A 106 -0.36 -3.59 8.12
CA TYR A 106 -0.08 -2.44 9.00
C TYR A 106 -1.15 -1.36 9.06
N VAL A 107 -1.91 -1.09 7.98
CA VAL A 107 -2.87 0.04 7.95
C VAL A 107 -4.00 -0.18 8.95
N GLY A 108 -4.46 -1.43 9.07
CA GLY A 108 -5.53 -1.83 9.99
C GLY A 108 -5.23 -1.50 11.46
N LEU A 109 -3.94 -1.43 11.86
CA LEU A 109 -3.54 -1.03 13.20
C LEU A 109 -3.98 0.40 13.58
N LEU A 110 -4.14 1.27 12.59
CA LEU A 110 -4.57 2.65 12.78
C LEU A 110 -6.10 2.85 12.78
N ARG A 111 -6.89 1.81 12.49
CA ARG A 111 -8.35 1.93 12.34
C ARG A 111 -9.08 2.21 13.64
N THR A 112 -8.53 1.76 14.76
CA THR A 112 -9.08 2.01 16.08
C THR A 112 -8.26 3.08 16.77
N ARG A 113 -8.91 4.07 17.39
CA ARG A 113 -8.22 5.08 18.18
C ARG A 113 -7.49 4.40 19.35
N TRP A 114 -6.20 4.65 19.47
CA TRP A 114 -5.37 4.07 20.50
C TRP A 114 -5.59 4.76 21.85
N ASP A 115 -5.59 4.00 22.93
CA ASP A 115 -5.65 4.54 24.27
C ASP A 115 -4.37 5.28 24.62
N ASP A 116 -4.49 6.39 25.38
CA ASP A 116 -3.33 7.23 25.75
C ASP A 116 -2.30 6.46 26.62
N ALA A 117 -2.76 5.48 27.40
CA ALA A 117 -1.88 4.65 28.20
C ALA A 117 -1.03 3.67 27.38
N SER A 118 -1.51 3.24 26.22
CA SER A 118 -0.85 2.26 25.33
C SER A 118 -0.30 2.85 24.03
N LEU A 119 -0.29 4.17 23.89
CA LEU A 119 0.21 4.87 22.69
C LEU A 119 1.60 4.41 22.27
N GLY A 120 2.52 4.24 23.21
CA GLY A 120 3.89 3.81 22.93
C GLY A 120 3.96 2.38 22.34
N GLU A 121 3.14 1.47 22.87
CA GLU A 121 3.07 0.08 22.39
C GLU A 121 2.48 0.02 20.98
N HIS A 122 1.39 0.75 20.73
CA HIS A 122 0.76 0.82 19.41
C HIS A 122 1.65 1.50 18.37
N SER A 123 2.35 2.57 18.76
CA SER A 123 3.33 3.24 17.88
C SER A 123 4.45 2.28 17.48
N LEU A 124 4.99 1.51 18.44
CA LEU A 124 6.03 0.53 18.15
C LEU A 124 5.51 -0.64 17.29
N ALA A 125 4.29 -1.09 17.54
CA ALA A 125 3.63 -2.12 16.73
C ALA A 125 3.47 -1.66 15.27
N LEU A 126 2.97 -0.43 15.04
CA LEU A 126 2.83 0.13 13.70
C LEU A 126 4.18 0.25 12.97
N VAL A 127 5.18 0.85 13.61
CA VAL A 127 6.51 1.03 13.01
C VAL A 127 7.16 -0.32 12.67
N THR A 128 6.99 -1.31 13.55
CA THR A 128 7.50 -2.68 13.33
C THR A 128 6.79 -3.37 12.17
N ALA A 129 5.46 -3.27 12.13
CA ALA A 129 4.64 -3.86 11.07
C ALA A 129 4.94 -3.22 9.70
N TYR A 130 5.04 -1.90 9.65
CA TYR A 130 5.41 -1.17 8.43
C TYR A 130 6.82 -1.52 7.96
N HIS A 131 7.78 -1.64 8.88
CA HIS A 131 9.13 -2.11 8.54
C HIS A 131 9.11 -3.56 8.02
N GLY A 132 8.32 -4.45 8.62
CA GLY A 132 8.15 -5.83 8.15
C GLY A 132 7.62 -5.90 6.72
N PHE A 133 6.60 -5.09 6.41
CA PHE A 133 6.06 -4.93 5.05
C PHE A 133 7.14 -4.49 4.06
N TRP A 134 7.99 -3.52 4.44
CA TRP A 134 9.11 -3.05 3.62
C TRP A 134 10.19 -4.11 3.41
N VAL A 135 10.58 -4.84 4.46
CA VAL A 135 11.57 -5.95 4.34
C VAL A 135 11.10 -6.98 3.33
N LYS A 136 9.84 -7.38 3.43
CA LYS A 136 9.23 -8.40 2.55
C LYS A 136 9.20 -7.96 1.09
N ASN A 137 9.01 -6.66 0.82
CA ASN A 137 8.81 -6.10 -0.51
C ASN A 137 9.92 -5.12 -0.91
N SER A 138 11.10 -5.16 -0.26
CA SER A 138 12.08 -4.08 -0.29
C SER A 138 12.53 -3.73 -1.70
N ARG A 139 12.90 -4.71 -2.54
CA ARG A 139 13.39 -4.45 -3.90
C ARG A 139 12.36 -3.72 -4.77
N LEU A 140 11.10 -4.15 -4.71
CA LEU A 140 10.01 -3.52 -5.46
C LEU A 140 9.73 -2.10 -4.97
N LEU A 141 9.67 -1.89 -3.65
CA LEU A 141 9.39 -0.58 -3.05
C LEU A 141 10.56 0.40 -3.25
N HIS A 142 11.80 -0.07 -3.16
CA HIS A 142 12.99 0.74 -3.51
C HIS A 142 12.99 1.13 -4.99
N LEU A 143 12.60 0.21 -5.88
CA LEU A 143 12.51 0.52 -7.32
C LEU A 143 11.42 1.56 -7.58
N ARG A 144 10.24 1.42 -6.96
CA ARG A 144 9.17 2.43 -6.99
C ARG A 144 9.69 3.82 -6.59
N ASN A 145 10.38 3.88 -5.43
CA ASN A 145 10.87 5.15 -4.91
C ASN A 145 11.96 5.75 -5.80
N ARG A 146 12.93 4.96 -6.28
CA ARG A 146 13.93 5.44 -7.24
C ARG A 146 13.32 6.00 -8.51
N MET A 147 12.28 5.36 -9.06
CA MET A 147 11.59 5.88 -10.25
C MET A 147 10.82 7.16 -9.93
N ALA A 148 10.17 7.26 -8.78
CA ALA A 148 9.49 8.47 -8.33
C ALA A 148 10.48 9.63 -8.14
N ASP A 149 11.62 9.37 -7.52
CA ASP A 149 12.69 10.36 -7.31
C ASP A 149 13.36 10.79 -8.65
N ALA A 150 13.37 9.90 -9.65
CA ALA A 150 13.74 10.21 -11.04
C ALA A 150 12.61 10.86 -11.84
N GLN A 151 11.63 11.48 -11.17
CA GLN A 151 10.52 12.23 -11.76
C GLN A 151 9.56 11.40 -12.64
N ASN A 152 9.47 10.08 -12.43
CA ASN A 152 8.41 9.30 -13.05
C ASN A 152 7.07 9.63 -12.36
N GLU A 153 6.24 10.41 -13.02
CA GLU A 153 4.99 10.95 -12.48
C GLU A 153 4.05 9.84 -11.98
N ARG A 154 3.89 8.74 -12.73
CA ARG A 154 3.02 7.63 -12.35
C ARG A 154 3.49 6.95 -11.07
N MET A 155 4.80 6.76 -10.89
CA MET A 155 5.36 6.18 -9.67
C MET A 155 5.29 7.16 -8.49
N MET A 156 5.48 8.45 -8.74
CA MET A 156 5.31 9.49 -7.73
C MET A 156 3.86 9.53 -7.23
N LEU A 157 2.87 9.55 -8.12
CA LEU A 157 1.46 9.50 -7.76
C LEU A 157 1.10 8.21 -7.02
N HIS A 158 1.64 7.07 -7.45
CA HIS A 158 1.45 5.82 -6.74
C HIS A 158 1.99 5.88 -5.30
N ARG A 159 3.20 6.44 -5.10
CA ARG A 159 3.79 6.61 -3.75
C ARG A 159 2.93 7.51 -2.87
N ILE A 160 2.48 8.65 -3.39
CA ILE A 160 1.61 9.59 -2.67
C ILE A 160 0.28 8.92 -2.30
N ASN A 161 -0.38 8.26 -3.25
CA ASN A 161 -1.65 7.59 -3.03
C ASN A 161 -1.55 6.44 -2.03
N ALA A 162 -0.40 5.77 -1.95
CA ALA A 162 -0.17 4.72 -0.96
C ALA A 162 0.02 5.29 0.46
N ALA A 163 0.64 6.47 0.60
CA ALA A 163 0.87 7.12 1.90
C ALA A 163 -0.38 7.84 2.45
N LEU A 164 -1.22 8.38 1.57
CA LEU A 164 -2.35 9.22 1.94
C LEU A 164 -3.35 8.58 2.92
N PRO A 165 -3.76 7.30 2.78
CA PRO A 165 -4.63 6.64 3.77
C PRO A 165 -4.00 6.58 5.16
N VAL A 166 -2.70 6.29 5.25
CA VAL A 166 -1.96 6.22 6.52
C VAL A 166 -1.91 7.61 7.18
N MET A 167 -1.58 8.66 6.41
CA MET A 167 -1.57 10.03 6.93
C MET A 167 -2.94 10.46 7.47
N ARG A 168 -4.03 10.12 6.77
CA ARG A 168 -5.39 10.41 7.24
C ARG A 168 -5.70 9.71 8.55
N LEU A 169 -5.39 8.43 8.66
CA LEU A 169 -5.57 7.67 9.90
C LEU A 169 -4.69 8.20 11.04
N MET A 170 -3.47 8.69 10.74
CA MET A 170 -2.64 9.37 11.75
C MET A 170 -3.29 10.68 12.22
N VAL A 171 -3.93 11.46 11.34
CA VAL A 171 -4.70 12.65 11.72
C VAL A 171 -5.86 12.26 12.64
N GLU A 172 -6.59 11.17 12.34
CA GLU A 172 -7.64 10.65 13.22
C GLU A 172 -7.08 10.20 14.57
N GLN A 173 -5.89 9.57 14.61
CA GLN A 173 -5.21 9.25 15.87
C GLN A 173 -4.85 10.50 16.71
N MET A 174 -4.66 11.63 16.07
CA MET A 174 -4.40 12.94 16.70
C MET A 174 -5.67 13.71 17.07
N ASP A 175 -6.87 13.10 16.96
CA ASP A 175 -8.18 13.75 17.11
C ASP A 175 -8.35 14.98 16.17
N GLY A 176 -7.70 14.94 14.99
CA GLY A 176 -7.64 16.02 14.03
C GLY A 176 -8.79 16.05 13.02
N ASP A 177 -9.03 17.22 12.44
CA ASP A 177 -10.07 17.46 11.44
C ASP A 177 -9.60 17.15 10.01
N LEU A 178 -10.09 16.08 9.42
CA LEU A 178 -9.77 15.66 8.04
C LEU A 178 -10.31 16.62 6.96
N SER A 179 -11.24 17.51 7.30
CA SER A 179 -11.76 18.53 6.35
C SER A 179 -10.74 19.62 6.02
N LYS A 180 -9.65 19.71 6.77
CA LYS A 180 -8.60 20.74 6.67
C LYS A 180 -7.25 20.14 6.22
N PRO A 181 -7.06 19.82 4.93
CA PRO A 181 -5.86 19.11 4.45
C PRO A 181 -4.55 19.90 4.56
N GLN A 182 -4.61 21.21 4.81
CA GLN A 182 -3.42 22.06 5.03
C GLN A 182 -3.27 22.49 6.50
N SER A 183 -3.93 21.79 7.43
CA SER A 183 -3.84 22.05 8.85
C SER A 183 -2.48 21.66 9.44
N PRO A 184 -2.07 22.24 10.59
CA PRO A 184 -0.86 21.82 11.29
C PRO A 184 -0.85 20.31 11.63
N VAL A 185 -2.00 19.73 12.00
CA VAL A 185 -2.11 18.30 12.31
C VAL A 185 -1.83 17.43 11.07
N PHE A 186 -2.31 17.83 9.89
CA PHE A 186 -2.00 17.12 8.66
C PHE A 186 -0.53 17.24 8.28
N SER A 187 0.08 18.40 8.53
CA SER A 187 1.52 18.63 8.36
C SER A 187 2.35 17.74 9.28
N MET A 188 1.93 17.58 10.54
CA MET A 188 2.57 16.66 11.48
C MET A 188 2.45 15.21 11.02
N ALA A 189 1.27 14.76 10.62
CA ALA A 189 1.08 13.41 10.09
C ALA A 189 1.97 13.16 8.85
N THR A 190 2.12 14.18 7.98
CA THR A 190 3.01 14.11 6.81
C THR A 190 4.47 14.00 7.22
N ALA A 191 4.91 14.78 8.20
CA ALA A 191 6.29 14.75 8.69
C ALA A 191 6.62 13.38 9.32
N LEU A 192 5.74 12.86 10.17
CA LEU A 192 5.90 11.54 10.79
C LEU A 192 5.92 10.42 9.75
N MET A 193 5.01 10.47 8.76
CA MET A 193 5.02 9.47 7.68
C MET A 193 6.29 9.54 6.82
N THR A 194 6.79 10.75 6.56
CA THR A 194 8.05 10.96 5.82
C THR A 194 9.25 10.40 6.59
N GLY A 195 9.30 10.64 7.91
CA GLY A 195 10.31 10.08 8.81
C GLY A 195 10.28 8.56 8.80
N LEU A 196 9.10 7.97 8.98
CA LEU A 196 8.89 6.53 8.96
C LEU A 196 9.32 5.91 7.61
N GLU A 197 8.89 6.50 6.47
CA GLU A 197 9.31 6.04 5.14
C GLU A 197 10.84 6.14 4.97
N ARG A 198 11.45 7.22 5.45
CA ARG A 198 12.91 7.38 5.36
C ARG A 198 13.65 6.33 6.18
N ILE A 199 13.21 6.07 7.40
CA ILE A 199 13.84 5.05 8.26
C ILE A 199 13.75 3.67 7.65
N VAL A 200 12.58 3.27 7.14
CA VAL A 200 12.45 1.94 6.53
C VAL A 200 13.25 1.83 5.23
N THR A 201 13.32 2.88 4.41
CA THR A 201 14.14 2.87 3.18
C THR A 201 15.62 2.71 3.52
N VAL A 202 16.12 3.44 4.49
CA VAL A 202 17.55 3.36 4.88
C VAL A 202 17.89 2.03 5.55
N THR A 203 17.00 1.49 6.39
CA THR A 203 17.26 0.23 7.11
C THR A 203 17.07 -1.02 6.27
N THR A 204 16.40 -0.91 5.12
CA THR A 204 16.21 -2.01 4.16
C THR A 204 17.11 -1.88 2.91
N ASP A 205 17.92 -0.81 2.81
CA ASP A 205 18.83 -0.60 1.68
C ASP A 205 20.10 -1.46 1.83
N THR A 206 20.16 -2.51 1.04
CA THR A 206 21.34 -3.41 0.99
C THR A 206 22.58 -2.73 0.43
N THR A 207 22.41 -1.69 -0.40
CA THR A 207 23.54 -0.94 -0.98
C THR A 207 24.34 -0.22 0.13
N LEU A 208 23.61 0.40 1.08
CA LEU A 208 24.23 1.05 2.22
C LEU A 208 24.94 0.04 3.14
N GLN A 209 24.32 -1.11 3.40
CA GLN A 209 24.93 -2.18 4.21
C GLN A 209 26.22 -2.69 3.58
N ASN A 210 26.22 -2.89 2.26
CA ASN A 210 27.39 -3.33 1.52
C ASN A 210 28.49 -2.27 1.51
N ALA A 211 28.16 -1.00 1.27
CA ALA A 211 29.11 0.12 1.26
C ALA A 211 29.81 0.32 2.61
N LEU A 212 29.09 0.10 3.70
CA LEU A 212 29.63 0.25 5.05
C LEU A 212 30.19 -1.05 5.63
N HIS A 213 30.18 -2.14 4.88
CA HIS A 213 30.66 -3.48 5.29
C HIS A 213 30.09 -3.93 6.65
N ALA A 214 28.86 -3.53 6.95
CA ALA A 214 28.21 -3.79 8.23
C ALA A 214 26.76 -4.28 8.02
N PRO A 215 26.33 -5.34 8.68
CA PRO A 215 24.96 -5.89 8.50
C PRO A 215 23.87 -4.99 9.11
N ASN A 216 24.24 -4.10 10.03
CA ASN A 216 23.30 -3.17 10.69
C ASN A 216 24.01 -1.85 11.03
N PRO A 217 24.48 -1.09 10.02
CA PRO A 217 25.34 0.07 10.25
C PRO A 217 24.68 1.20 11.03
N LEU A 218 23.36 1.26 11.03
CA LEU A 218 22.59 2.35 11.63
C LEU A 218 21.86 1.95 12.92
N GLY A 219 22.10 0.75 13.46
CA GLY A 219 21.39 0.31 14.66
C GLY A 219 19.86 0.24 14.46
N ARG A 220 19.40 -0.52 13.45
CA ARG A 220 18.00 -0.62 13.01
C ARG A 220 16.98 -0.62 14.15
N THR A 221 17.19 -1.44 15.18
CA THR A 221 16.26 -1.55 16.31
C THR A 221 16.13 -0.21 17.07
N HIS A 222 17.21 0.52 17.23
CA HIS A 222 17.19 1.83 17.89
C HIS A 222 16.47 2.88 17.05
N LEU A 223 16.69 2.88 15.73
CA LEU A 223 16.00 3.79 14.81
C LEU A 223 14.48 3.53 14.79
N LEU A 224 14.04 2.27 14.73
CA LEU A 224 12.62 1.94 14.77
C LEU A 224 11.98 2.35 16.11
N ARG A 225 12.68 2.18 17.24
CA ARG A 225 12.19 2.65 18.55
C ARG A 225 12.14 4.17 18.65
N ALA A 226 13.12 4.86 18.09
CA ALA A 226 13.14 6.31 18.05
C ALA A 226 11.97 6.86 17.24
N GLU A 227 11.68 6.27 16.06
CA GLU A 227 10.55 6.64 15.25
C GLU A 227 9.20 6.35 15.94
N ALA A 228 9.07 5.20 16.59
CA ALA A 228 7.89 4.89 17.38
C ALA A 228 7.67 5.92 18.51
N ARG A 229 8.75 6.40 19.13
CA ARG A 229 8.67 7.44 20.15
C ARG A 229 8.27 8.79 19.56
N LEU A 230 8.77 9.16 18.36
CA LEU A 230 8.34 10.38 17.68
C LEU A 230 6.86 10.32 17.32
N LEU A 231 6.38 9.20 16.84
CA LEU A 231 4.97 8.98 16.54
C LEU A 231 4.08 9.09 17.79
N GLU A 232 4.48 8.45 18.88
CA GLU A 232 3.79 8.56 20.18
C GLU A 232 3.71 10.01 20.65
N LEU A 233 4.83 10.73 20.63
CA LEU A 233 4.92 12.12 21.07
C LEU A 233 4.06 13.04 20.19
N GLY A 234 4.11 12.88 18.88
CA GLY A 234 3.31 13.68 17.96
C GLY A 234 1.81 13.48 18.16
N ILE A 235 1.35 12.22 18.32
CA ILE A 235 -0.05 11.94 18.59
C ILE A 235 -0.48 12.52 19.94
N ARG A 236 0.30 12.31 20.98
CA ARG A 236 0.00 12.79 22.33
C ARG A 236 -0.10 14.32 22.40
N ASP A 237 0.85 15.02 21.78
CA ASP A 237 0.90 16.48 21.74
C ASP A 237 -0.35 17.07 21.08
N TYR A 238 -0.70 16.58 19.89
CA TYR A 238 -1.89 17.05 19.17
C TYR A 238 -3.21 16.72 19.88
N ARG A 239 -3.31 15.59 20.59
CA ARG A 239 -4.48 15.30 21.43
C ARG A 239 -4.63 16.29 22.58
N MET A 240 -3.50 16.70 23.20
CA MET A 240 -3.52 17.71 24.26
C MET A 240 -3.97 19.07 23.71
N LEU A 241 -3.46 19.47 22.53
CA LEU A 241 -3.89 20.72 21.86
C LEU A 241 -5.38 20.69 21.51
N ALA A 242 -5.86 19.59 20.93
CA ALA A 242 -7.28 19.42 20.61
C ALA A 242 -8.17 19.52 21.87
N ALA A 243 -7.72 18.99 23.02
CA ALA A 243 -8.43 19.08 24.28
C ALA A 243 -8.43 20.49 24.89
N SER A 244 -7.40 21.30 24.58
CA SER A 244 -7.26 22.68 25.07
C SER A 244 -8.09 23.69 24.28
N GLY A 245 -8.62 23.31 23.10
CA GLY A 245 -9.42 24.19 22.25
C GLY A 245 -8.59 25.20 21.45
N ASP A 246 -7.29 25.00 21.31
CA ASP A 246 -6.36 25.80 20.52
C ASP A 246 -6.27 25.38 19.05
#